data_17fd7848778d0a531f2f81708b85002d
#
_entry.id   17fd7848778d0a531f2f81708b85002d
#
_cell.length_a   1.000
_cell.length_b   1.000
_cell.length_c   1.000
_cell.angle_alpha   90.00
_cell.angle_beta   90.00
_cell.angle_gamma   90.00
#
_symmetry.space_group_name_H-M   'P 1'
#
loop_
_entity.id
_entity.type
_entity.pdbx_description
1 polymer ?
#
loop_
_entity_poly.entity_id
_entity_poly.type
_entity_poly.pdbx_seq_one_letter_code
_entity_poly.pdbx_strand_id
1 'polypeptide(L)'
;MDDDRARELLARERDRIEQALAVRRDDPLEGDDRIEPGDEGSEDLYQDTFDAARIADLDEELAAVERAEARLAAGTYGLSIESGSPIPDARLEAVPAAERTVEEQERFDR
;
A
#
# COMPACT_ATOMS: atom_id res chain seq x y z
N MET A 1 -20.88 -2.55 -1.87
CA MET A 1 -20.41 -1.34 -1.14
C MET A 1 -20.69 -0.13 -2.01
N ASP A 2 -21.19 0.94 -1.42
CA ASP A 2 -21.47 2.11 -2.25
C ASP A 2 -20.19 2.90 -2.57
N ASP A 3 -20.28 3.73 -3.58
CA ASP A 3 -19.12 4.45 -4.09
C ASP A 3 -18.56 5.45 -3.08
N ASP A 4 -19.43 6.07 -2.29
CA ASP A 4 -18.94 7.04 -1.30
C ASP A 4 -18.11 6.37 -0.21
N ARG A 5 -18.57 5.20 0.23
CA ARG A 5 -17.80 4.43 1.22
C ARG A 5 -16.48 3.97 0.63
N ALA A 6 -16.51 3.52 -0.62
CA ALA A 6 -15.29 3.07 -1.30
C ALA A 6 -14.29 4.20 -1.41
N ARG A 7 -14.74 5.39 -1.79
CA ARG A 7 -13.85 6.56 -1.89
C ARG A 7 -13.23 6.89 -0.55
N GLU A 8 -14.03 6.85 0.51
CA GLU A 8 -13.53 7.14 1.85
C GLU A 8 -12.45 6.16 2.26
N LEU A 9 -12.71 4.88 2.05
CA LEU A 9 -11.75 3.84 2.43
C LEU A 9 -10.45 3.96 1.63
N LEU A 10 -10.57 4.19 0.33
CA LEU A 10 -9.40 4.32 -0.53
C LEU A 10 -8.61 5.58 -0.20
N ALA A 11 -9.29 6.67 0.12
CA ALA A 11 -8.62 7.90 0.50
C ALA A 11 -7.82 7.72 1.80
N ARG A 12 -8.40 7.03 2.76
CA ARG A 12 -7.70 6.74 4.01
C ARG A 12 -6.49 5.84 3.78
N GLU A 13 -6.65 4.84 2.95
CA GLU A 13 -5.55 3.92 2.65
C GLU A 13 -4.43 4.65 1.94
N ARG A 14 -4.75 5.48 0.95
CA ARG A 14 -3.73 6.27 0.25
C ARG A 14 -3.00 7.17 1.23
N ASP A 15 -3.74 7.86 2.08
CA ASP A 15 -3.14 8.79 3.04
C ASP A 15 -2.18 8.07 3.98
N ARG A 16 -2.59 6.91 4.48
CA ARG A 16 -1.74 6.11 5.36
C ARG A 16 -0.44 5.73 4.65
N ILE A 17 -0.55 5.30 3.41
CA ILE A 17 0.62 4.85 2.66
C ILE A 17 1.53 6.02 2.33
N GLU A 18 0.96 7.13 1.90
CA GLU A 18 1.75 8.31 1.54
C GLU A 18 2.48 8.89 2.74
N GLN A 19 1.83 8.88 3.89
CA GLN A 19 2.50 9.34 5.10
C GLN A 19 3.63 8.42 5.50
N ALA A 20 3.43 7.11 5.37
CA ALA A 20 4.49 6.17 5.68
C ALA A 20 5.67 6.32 4.74
N LEU A 21 5.39 6.58 3.47
CA LEU A 21 6.45 6.82 2.48
C LEU A 21 7.20 8.11 2.77
N ALA A 22 6.47 9.17 3.13
CA ALA A 22 7.08 10.46 3.40
C ALA A 22 8.06 10.35 4.58
N VAL A 23 7.68 9.67 5.63
CA VAL A 23 8.54 9.49 6.78
C VAL A 23 9.83 8.78 6.38
N ARG A 24 9.72 7.73 5.58
CA ARG A 24 10.89 6.93 5.20
C ARG A 24 11.79 7.62 4.18
N ARG A 25 11.20 8.38 3.28
CA ARG A 25 11.99 9.06 2.24
C ARG A 25 12.60 10.35 2.71
N ASP A 26 11.92 11.04 3.61
CA ASP A 26 12.42 12.32 4.13
C ASP A 26 13.40 12.15 5.25
N ASP A 27 13.26 11.09 6.03
CA ASP A 27 14.11 10.81 7.17
C ASP A 27 15.61 10.86 6.84
N PRO A 28 16.06 10.19 5.78
CA PRO A 28 17.50 10.20 5.48
C PRO A 28 18.05 11.59 5.27
N LEU A 29 17.26 12.48 4.67
CA LEU A 29 17.72 13.84 4.44
C LEU A 29 17.87 14.60 5.74
N GLU A 30 16.92 14.45 6.62
CA GLU A 30 16.99 15.08 7.92
C GLU A 30 18.07 14.48 8.78
N GLY A 31 18.21 13.15 8.69
CA GLY A 31 19.23 12.45 9.44
C GLY A 31 20.61 12.85 9.03
N ASP A 32 20.82 13.11 7.75
CA ASP A 32 22.12 13.48 7.24
C ASP A 32 22.67 14.71 7.90
N ASP A 33 21.82 15.65 8.20
CA ASP A 33 22.24 16.90 8.84
C ASP A 33 22.77 16.66 10.22
N ARG A 34 22.44 15.54 10.83
CA ARG A 34 22.79 15.25 12.20
C ARG A 34 23.65 14.03 12.38
N ILE A 35 23.98 13.37 11.31
CA ILE A 35 24.79 12.16 11.42
C ILE A 35 26.18 12.54 11.81
N GLU A 36 26.63 11.96 12.91
CA GLU A 36 27.98 12.16 13.39
C GLU A 36 28.94 11.30 12.59
N PRO A 37 30.12 11.83 12.29
CA PRO A 37 31.15 10.99 11.67
C PRO A 37 31.49 9.84 12.60
N GLY A 38 31.45 8.63 12.08
CA GLY A 38 31.77 7.47 12.86
C GLY A 38 30.58 6.69 13.35
N ASP A 39 29.39 7.19 13.13
CA ASP A 39 28.17 6.48 13.50
C ASP A 39 27.79 5.41 12.51
N GLU A 40 28.43 5.41 11.39
CA GLU A 40 28.11 4.42 10.36
C GLU A 40 28.60 3.06 10.83
N GLY A 41 27.70 2.15 10.83
CA GLY A 41 28.04 0.80 11.18
C GLY A 41 27.23 -0.13 10.35
N SER A 42 27.41 -1.41 10.58
CA SER A 42 26.62 -2.41 9.88
C SER A 42 25.15 -2.27 10.17
N GLU A 43 24.80 -1.68 11.31
CA GLU A 43 23.39 -1.45 11.62
C GLU A 43 22.75 -0.51 10.64
N ASP A 44 23.48 0.52 10.22
CA ASP A 44 22.98 1.47 9.24
C ASP A 44 22.70 0.79 7.92
N LEU A 45 23.53 -0.14 7.52
CA LEU A 45 23.32 -0.88 6.28
C LEU A 45 22.08 -1.76 6.38
N TYR A 46 21.86 -2.39 7.51
CA TYR A 46 20.65 -3.17 7.71
C TYR A 46 19.42 -2.29 7.67
N GLN A 47 19.50 -1.16 8.33
CA GLN A 47 18.38 -0.24 8.37
C GLN A 47 18.03 0.25 6.98
N ASP A 48 19.03 0.61 6.19
CA ASP A 48 18.81 1.04 4.82
C ASP A 48 18.17 -0.05 3.98
N THR A 49 18.59 -1.29 4.18
CA THR A 49 18.03 -2.41 3.45
C THR A 49 16.57 -2.63 3.81
N PHE A 50 16.24 -2.58 5.09
CA PHE A 50 14.86 -2.73 5.54
C PHE A 50 14.01 -1.58 5.04
N ASP A 51 14.53 -0.36 5.08
CA ASP A 51 13.78 0.79 4.61
C ASP A 51 13.53 0.72 3.11
N ALA A 52 14.51 0.28 2.34
CA ALA A 52 14.33 0.12 0.91
C ALA A 52 13.27 -0.92 0.59
N ALA A 53 13.29 -2.04 1.30
CA ALA A 53 12.28 -3.08 1.11
C ALA A 53 10.89 -2.58 1.50
N ARG A 54 10.81 -1.85 2.61
CA ARG A 54 9.53 -1.32 3.07
C ARG A 54 9.00 -0.27 2.10
N ILE A 55 9.88 0.57 1.56
CA ILE A 55 9.49 1.56 0.56
C ILE A 55 8.93 0.86 -0.68
N ALA A 56 9.59 -0.20 -1.13
CA ALA A 56 9.11 -0.95 -2.29
C ALA A 56 7.74 -1.54 -2.02
N ASP A 57 7.52 -2.09 -0.82
CA ASP A 57 6.22 -2.62 -0.45
C ASP A 57 5.15 -1.54 -0.43
N LEU A 58 5.48 -0.38 0.13
CA LEU A 58 4.53 0.72 0.20
C LEU A 58 4.21 1.26 -1.20
N ASP A 59 5.22 1.34 -2.07
CA ASP A 59 4.99 1.74 -3.45
C ASP A 59 4.05 0.77 -4.16
N GLU A 60 4.18 -0.52 -3.90
CA GLU A 60 3.27 -1.51 -4.49
C GLU A 60 1.87 -1.38 -3.91
N GLU A 61 1.75 -1.13 -2.60
CA GLU A 61 0.44 -0.89 -1.99
C GLU A 61 -0.21 0.35 -2.58
N LEU A 62 0.56 1.40 -2.82
CA LEU A 62 0.03 2.62 -3.42
C LEU A 62 -0.44 2.36 -4.84
N ALA A 63 0.32 1.60 -5.61
CA ALA A 63 -0.07 1.24 -6.97
C ALA A 63 -1.39 0.48 -6.96
N ALA A 64 -1.58 -0.41 -5.97
CA ALA A 64 -2.83 -1.16 -5.85
C ALA A 64 -4.00 -0.23 -5.54
N VAL A 65 -3.78 0.77 -4.68
CA VAL A 65 -4.81 1.77 -4.40
C VAL A 65 -5.17 2.54 -5.67
N GLU A 66 -4.17 2.93 -6.43
CA GLU A 66 -4.41 3.66 -7.69
C GLU A 66 -5.20 2.83 -8.68
N ARG A 67 -4.89 1.53 -8.76
CA ARG A 67 -5.67 0.63 -9.62
C ARG A 67 -7.12 0.53 -9.13
N ALA A 68 -7.31 0.48 -7.80
CA ALA A 68 -8.65 0.43 -7.23
C ALA A 68 -9.43 1.71 -7.52
N GLU A 69 -8.77 2.86 -7.42
CA GLU A 69 -9.40 4.14 -7.74
C GLU A 69 -9.83 4.18 -9.20
N ALA A 70 -9.00 3.65 -10.09
CA ALA A 70 -9.36 3.57 -11.51
C ALA A 70 -10.57 2.66 -11.73
N ARG A 71 -10.64 1.54 -11.01
CA ARG A 71 -11.80 0.65 -11.12
C ARG A 71 -13.06 1.32 -10.58
N LEU A 72 -12.93 2.10 -9.51
CA LEU A 72 -14.07 2.84 -8.98
C LEU A 72 -14.59 3.83 -10.01
N ALA A 73 -13.70 4.54 -10.68
CA ALA A 73 -14.09 5.47 -11.72
C ALA A 73 -14.75 4.76 -12.91
N ALA A 74 -14.33 3.54 -13.17
CA ALA A 74 -14.85 2.74 -14.28
C ALA A 74 -16.13 1.96 -13.91
N GLY A 75 -16.52 1.98 -12.65
CA GLY A 75 -17.71 1.26 -12.21
C GLY A 75 -17.51 -0.22 -11.94
N THR A 76 -16.26 -0.64 -11.79
CA THR A 76 -15.95 -2.06 -11.56
C THR A 76 -15.29 -2.32 -10.20
N TYR A 77 -15.29 -1.33 -9.33
CA TYR A 77 -14.76 -1.52 -7.99
C TYR A 77 -15.56 -2.58 -7.24
N GLY A 78 -14.87 -3.42 -6.49
CA GLY A 78 -15.51 -4.46 -5.70
C GLY A 78 -15.74 -5.75 -6.45
N LEU A 79 -15.27 -5.84 -7.69
CA LEU A 79 -15.33 -7.06 -8.47
C LEU A 79 -13.93 -7.62 -8.64
N SER A 80 -13.82 -8.95 -8.57
CA SER A 80 -12.54 -9.61 -8.77
C SER A 80 -11.98 -9.34 -10.16
N ILE A 81 -10.69 -9.04 -10.23
CA ILE A 81 -10.04 -8.85 -11.53
C ILE A 81 -9.86 -10.18 -12.27
N GLU A 82 -9.97 -11.31 -11.57
CA GLU A 82 -9.85 -12.62 -12.19
C GLU A 82 -11.17 -13.13 -12.73
N SER A 83 -12.18 -13.15 -11.87
CA SER A 83 -13.44 -13.82 -12.21
C SER A 83 -14.61 -12.86 -12.42
N GLY A 84 -14.46 -11.60 -12.01
CA GLY A 84 -15.57 -10.67 -12.01
C GLY A 84 -16.57 -10.91 -10.87
N SER A 85 -16.29 -11.87 -10.00
CA SER A 85 -17.17 -12.15 -8.87
C SER A 85 -17.10 -11.01 -7.84
N PRO A 86 -18.20 -10.73 -7.13
CA PRO A 86 -18.17 -9.71 -6.11
C PRO A 86 -17.21 -10.05 -4.97
N ILE A 87 -16.44 -9.05 -4.56
CA ILE A 87 -15.59 -9.17 -3.38
C ILE A 87 -16.47 -8.74 -2.18
N PRO A 88 -16.56 -9.56 -1.13
CA PRO A 88 -17.42 -9.20 0.00
C PRO A 88 -17.04 -7.87 0.63
N ASP A 89 -18.06 -7.13 1.09
CA ASP A 89 -17.82 -5.83 1.71
C ASP A 89 -16.90 -5.93 2.91
N ALA A 90 -17.00 -7.00 3.69
CA ALA A 90 -16.13 -7.18 4.85
C ALA A 90 -14.64 -7.20 4.44
N ARG A 91 -14.35 -7.82 3.30
CA ARG A 91 -12.98 -7.83 2.81
C ARG A 91 -12.55 -6.45 2.32
N LEU A 92 -13.44 -5.74 1.65
CA LEU A 92 -13.15 -4.38 1.18
C LEU A 92 -12.96 -3.40 2.34
N GLU A 93 -13.69 -3.59 3.43
CA GLU A 93 -13.47 -2.76 4.62
C GLU A 93 -12.09 -3.00 5.21
N ALA A 94 -11.63 -4.24 5.19
CA ALA A 94 -10.31 -4.58 5.73
C ALA A 94 -9.19 -4.28 4.74
N VAL A 95 -9.43 -4.51 3.45
CA VAL A 95 -8.43 -4.31 2.39
C VAL A 95 -9.10 -3.57 1.24
N PRO A 96 -9.16 -2.24 1.32
CA PRO A 96 -9.90 -1.46 0.30
C PRO A 96 -9.39 -1.64 -1.12
N ALA A 97 -8.12 -1.93 -1.29
CA ALA A 97 -7.54 -2.13 -2.61
C ALA A 97 -7.56 -3.58 -3.06
N ALA A 98 -8.32 -4.45 -2.37
CA ALA A 98 -8.38 -5.87 -2.74
C ALA A 98 -8.81 -6.04 -4.19
N GLU A 99 -8.11 -6.90 -4.88
CA GLU A 99 -8.34 -7.16 -6.30
C GLU A 99 -8.94 -8.54 -6.54
N ARG A 100 -8.98 -9.38 -5.50
CA ARG A 100 -9.43 -10.77 -5.61
C ARG A 100 -10.22 -11.13 -4.37
N THR A 101 -11.06 -12.17 -4.50
CA THR A 101 -11.68 -12.75 -3.33
C THR A 101 -10.61 -13.43 -2.48
N VAL A 102 -10.95 -13.79 -1.25
CA VAL A 102 -10.00 -14.45 -0.36
C VAL A 102 -9.49 -15.75 -0.99
N GLU A 103 -10.39 -16.52 -1.56
CA GLU A 103 -10.04 -17.81 -2.17
C GLU A 103 -9.12 -17.61 -3.38
N GLU A 104 -9.41 -16.59 -4.18
CA GLU A 104 -8.57 -16.29 -5.33
C GLU A 104 -7.20 -15.80 -4.90
N GLN A 105 -7.15 -14.98 -3.86
CA GLN A 105 -5.89 -14.47 -3.35
C GLN A 105 -5.03 -15.61 -2.81
N GLU A 106 -5.64 -16.55 -2.12
CA GLU A 106 -4.90 -17.69 -1.60
C GLU A 106 -4.29 -18.52 -2.72
N ARG A 107 -5.02 -18.72 -3.81
CA ARG A 107 -4.48 -19.44 -4.97
C ARG A 107 -3.37 -18.65 -5.65
N PHE A 108 -3.54 -17.35 -5.73
CA PHE A 108 -2.54 -16.48 -6.35
C PHE A 108 -1.22 -16.49 -5.57
N ASP A 109 -1.31 -16.55 -4.26
CA ASP A 109 -0.13 -16.50 -3.38
C ASP A 109 0.63 -17.82 -3.28
N ARG A 110 0.08 -18.91 -3.82
CA ARG A 110 0.74 -20.22 -3.77
C ARG A 110 1.93 -20.33 -4.70
#